data_f0b9d60c9e80a81a9728e8aca2a58efc
#
_entry.id   f0b9d60c9e80a81a9728e8aca2a58efc
#
_cell.length_a   1.000
_cell.length_b   1.000
_cell.length_c   1.000
_cell.angle_alpha   90.00
_cell.angle_beta   90.00
_cell.angle_gamma   90.00
#
_symmetry.space_group_name_H-M   'P 1'
#
loop_
_entity.id
_entity.type
_entity.pdbx_description
1 polymer ?
#
loop_
_entity_poly.entity_id
_entity_poly.type
_entity_poly.pdbx_seq_one_letter_code
_entity_poly.pdbx_strand_id
1 'polypeptide(L)'
;MGNQEHRFNNKTVKIALLGLGTVGTGIIKAIRLNADKQIAAFGANIKITGILVKNKQKSRSVEVEPELLYDDYDQLVSNRDCHVVIEVMGGIEPARSIIIDSLLQKRHVITANKELMAKHGDELLELAGEQGVHLLYEASVGGGIPLLGTISQFLRFNEINSITGILNGTTNYILTRMMAGSMDYGSALREAQLLGYAEADPTSDVEGLDAMYKLMIVSRLAWGITMQPEHITCRGISSMTSQDIDNAKENNAKWKLIASAEKDQRGQLSLRVEPQLISEEHPLYGIDLEFNAVTICGNIVGPITLSGRGAGDMPTSSAVLGDLSYALTHPVINSSLAMTMKSKQIMHL
;
A
#
# COMPACT_ATOMS: atom_id res chain seq x y z
N MET A 1 17.75 33.40 -0.98
CA MET A 1 16.31 33.24 -1.26
C MET A 1 16.15 33.08 -2.76
N GLY A 2 16.29 31.88 -3.27
CA GLY A 2 16.15 31.56 -4.70
C GLY A 2 14.76 31.01 -4.92
N ASN A 3 13.99 31.64 -5.80
CA ASN A 3 12.71 31.18 -6.29
C ASN A 3 12.81 29.74 -6.83
N GLN A 4 12.36 28.76 -6.06
CA GLN A 4 11.94 27.50 -6.62
C GLN A 4 10.51 27.70 -7.16
N GLU A 5 10.43 28.30 -8.34
CA GLU A 5 9.21 28.31 -9.13
C GLU A 5 8.74 26.87 -9.34
N HIS A 6 7.46 26.64 -9.09
CA HIS A 6 6.79 25.37 -9.30
C HIS A 6 7.18 24.77 -10.65
N ARG A 7 7.90 23.65 -10.64
CA ARG A 7 8.56 23.01 -11.80
C ARG A 7 7.58 22.69 -12.95
N PHE A 8 6.26 22.75 -12.72
CA PHE A 8 5.24 22.32 -13.66
C PHE A 8 4.14 23.34 -13.98
N ASN A 9 4.28 24.62 -13.58
CA ASN A 9 3.28 25.65 -13.91
C ASN A 9 3.02 25.71 -15.44
N ASN A 10 1.81 25.37 -15.88
CA ASN A 10 1.37 25.25 -17.28
C ASN A 10 2.06 24.14 -18.11
N LYS A 11 2.66 23.11 -17.48
CA LYS A 11 3.31 22.00 -18.17
C LYS A 11 2.47 20.72 -18.13
N THR A 12 2.64 19.88 -19.14
CA THR A 12 2.06 18.53 -19.15
C THR A 12 2.99 17.58 -18.40
N VAL A 13 2.48 16.91 -17.37
CA VAL A 13 3.17 15.80 -16.69
C VAL A 13 2.89 14.51 -17.46
N LYS A 14 3.94 13.89 -17.95
CA LYS A 14 3.89 12.67 -18.76
C LYS A 14 4.12 11.45 -17.89
N ILE A 15 3.22 10.48 -17.97
CA ILE A 15 3.19 9.29 -17.13
C ILE A 15 3.31 8.03 -18.00
N ALA A 16 4.19 7.11 -17.60
CA ALA A 16 4.16 5.72 -18.06
C ALA A 16 3.43 4.87 -16.99
N LEU A 17 2.42 4.10 -17.42
CA LEU A 17 1.66 3.21 -16.55
C LEU A 17 2.07 1.76 -16.81
N LEU A 18 2.59 1.09 -15.80
CA LEU A 18 3.03 -0.30 -15.88
C LEU A 18 1.97 -1.21 -15.27
N GLY A 19 1.20 -1.85 -16.13
CA GLY A 19 0.06 -2.71 -15.76
C GLY A 19 -1.30 -2.05 -16.03
N LEU A 20 -2.20 -2.81 -16.66
CA LEU A 20 -3.58 -2.41 -16.93
C LEU A 20 -4.55 -3.50 -16.44
N GLY A 21 -4.37 -3.87 -15.17
CA GLY A 21 -5.28 -4.69 -14.40
C GLY A 21 -6.32 -3.84 -13.67
N THR A 22 -6.81 -4.32 -12.53
CA THR A 22 -7.81 -3.63 -11.69
C THR A 22 -7.36 -2.21 -11.33
N VAL A 23 -6.17 -2.05 -10.76
CA VAL A 23 -5.66 -0.74 -10.32
C VAL A 23 -5.35 0.17 -11.49
N GLY A 24 -4.64 -0.32 -12.53
CA GLY A 24 -4.32 0.49 -13.71
C GLY A 24 -5.57 0.99 -14.44
N THR A 25 -6.61 0.16 -14.54
CA THR A 25 -7.92 0.55 -15.06
C THR A 25 -8.57 1.63 -14.20
N GLY A 26 -8.53 1.48 -12.88
CA GLY A 26 -9.06 2.48 -11.95
C GLY A 26 -8.34 3.82 -12.05
N ILE A 27 -7.01 3.82 -12.23
CA ILE A 27 -6.22 5.05 -12.43
C ILE A 27 -6.71 5.81 -13.67
N ILE A 28 -6.89 5.13 -14.81
CA ILE A 28 -7.40 5.77 -16.03
C ILE A 28 -8.80 6.35 -15.81
N LYS A 29 -9.70 5.57 -15.18
CA LYS A 29 -11.06 6.04 -14.86
C LYS A 29 -11.02 7.27 -13.94
N ALA A 30 -10.21 7.24 -12.88
CA ALA A 30 -10.11 8.34 -11.92
C ALA A 30 -9.50 9.60 -12.53
N ILE A 31 -8.50 9.48 -13.41
CA ILE A 31 -7.94 10.61 -14.17
C ILE A 31 -9.02 11.23 -15.06
N ARG A 32 -9.80 10.44 -15.78
CA ARG A 32 -10.87 10.95 -16.65
C ARG A 32 -12.02 11.59 -15.87
N LEU A 33 -12.42 10.97 -14.75
CA LEU A 33 -13.51 11.43 -13.89
C LEU A 33 -13.24 12.84 -13.32
N ASN A 34 -11.99 13.14 -13.01
CA ASN A 34 -11.60 14.38 -12.34
C ASN A 34 -10.67 15.25 -13.20
N ALA A 35 -10.76 15.18 -14.53
CA ALA A 35 -9.88 15.90 -15.45
C ALA A 35 -9.81 17.42 -15.15
N ASP A 36 -10.94 18.06 -14.91
CA ASP A 36 -11.00 19.51 -14.63
C ASP A 36 -10.37 19.90 -13.28
N LYS A 37 -10.44 18.99 -12.29
CA LYS A 37 -9.87 19.23 -10.96
C LYS A 37 -8.35 19.08 -10.93
N GLN A 38 -7.78 18.31 -11.86
CA GLN A 38 -6.34 18.07 -11.91
C GLN A 38 -5.55 19.33 -12.20
N ILE A 39 -5.99 20.13 -13.16
CA ILE A 39 -5.32 21.39 -13.52
C ILE A 39 -5.37 22.36 -12.32
N ALA A 40 -6.50 22.42 -11.62
CA ALA A 40 -6.64 23.27 -10.44
C ALA A 40 -5.80 22.78 -9.25
N ALA A 41 -5.66 21.44 -9.07
CA ALA A 41 -4.96 20.85 -7.94
C ALA A 41 -3.44 20.81 -8.11
N PHE A 42 -2.95 20.59 -9.34
CA PHE A 42 -1.54 20.35 -9.61
C PHE A 42 -0.84 21.46 -10.41
N GLY A 43 -1.59 22.43 -10.94
CA GLY A 43 -1.06 23.43 -11.87
C GLY A 43 -0.53 22.81 -13.18
N ALA A 44 -0.84 21.55 -13.46
CA ALA A 44 -0.32 20.79 -14.59
C ALA A 44 -1.39 19.86 -15.17
N ASN A 45 -1.32 19.63 -16.48
CA ASN A 45 -2.13 18.61 -17.15
C ASN A 45 -1.42 17.26 -17.05
N ILE A 46 -2.16 16.20 -16.72
CA ILE A 46 -1.63 14.83 -16.63
C ILE A 46 -1.92 14.11 -17.95
N LYS A 47 -0.88 13.53 -18.56
CA LYS A 47 -1.00 12.75 -19.80
C LYS A 47 -0.34 11.38 -19.63
N ILE A 48 -1.10 10.31 -19.81
CA ILE A 48 -0.54 8.95 -19.94
C ILE A 48 0.04 8.88 -21.36
N THR A 49 1.35 8.62 -21.45
CA THR A 49 2.10 8.57 -22.72
C THR A 49 2.39 7.16 -23.19
N GLY A 50 2.17 6.17 -22.32
CA GLY A 50 2.27 4.76 -22.68
C GLY A 50 1.88 3.86 -21.51
N ILE A 51 1.45 2.65 -21.85
CA ILE A 51 0.94 1.66 -20.90
C ILE A 51 1.58 0.31 -21.22
N LEU A 52 2.34 -0.23 -20.27
CA LEU A 52 2.92 -1.57 -20.40
C LEU A 52 1.91 -2.64 -20.03
N VAL A 53 1.73 -3.62 -20.90
CA VAL A 53 0.80 -4.74 -20.70
C VAL A 53 1.41 -6.05 -21.21
N LYS A 54 1.08 -7.18 -20.57
CA LYS A 54 1.53 -8.51 -21.05
C LYS A 54 0.90 -8.93 -22.39
N ASN A 55 -0.31 -8.46 -22.68
CA ASN A 55 -1.05 -8.80 -23.88
C ASN A 55 -1.87 -7.58 -24.35
N LYS A 56 -1.50 -7.02 -25.50
CA LYS A 56 -2.18 -5.86 -26.13
C LYS A 56 -3.61 -6.17 -26.56
N GLN A 57 -3.90 -7.41 -26.90
CA GLN A 57 -5.19 -7.84 -27.45
C GLN A 57 -6.22 -8.21 -26.36
N LYS A 58 -5.81 -8.27 -25.08
CA LYS A 58 -6.72 -8.58 -23.99
C LYS A 58 -7.82 -7.53 -23.90
N SER A 59 -9.10 -7.96 -23.89
CA SER A 59 -10.24 -7.08 -23.66
C SER A 59 -10.13 -6.44 -22.27
N ARG A 60 -10.48 -5.14 -22.19
CA ARG A 60 -10.38 -4.33 -20.97
C ARG A 60 -11.69 -3.58 -20.71
N SER A 61 -11.97 -3.30 -19.44
CA SER A 61 -13.16 -2.54 -19.06
C SER A 61 -12.99 -1.02 -19.17
N VAL A 62 -11.85 -0.55 -19.69
CA VAL A 62 -11.58 0.86 -20.00
C VAL A 62 -11.06 0.95 -21.44
N GLU A 63 -11.57 1.91 -22.15
CA GLU A 63 -11.14 2.22 -23.53
C GLU A 63 -9.76 2.90 -23.50
N VAL A 64 -8.82 2.39 -24.29
CA VAL A 64 -7.46 2.91 -24.42
C VAL A 64 -7.07 2.90 -25.87
N GLU A 65 -6.45 3.97 -26.34
CA GLU A 65 -5.90 4.07 -27.69
C GLU A 65 -4.84 2.98 -27.90
N PRO A 66 -4.93 2.17 -28.98
CA PRO A 66 -4.00 1.04 -29.20
C PRO A 66 -2.53 1.47 -29.24
N GLU A 67 -2.25 2.69 -29.70
CA GLU A 67 -0.93 3.29 -29.83
C GLU A 67 -0.26 3.54 -28.47
N LEU A 68 -1.04 3.61 -27.40
CA LEU A 68 -0.53 3.74 -26.03
C LEU A 68 -0.14 2.40 -25.40
N LEU A 69 -0.48 1.26 -26.04
CA LEU A 69 -0.22 -0.06 -25.49
C LEU A 69 1.15 -0.59 -25.95
N TYR A 70 1.99 -0.92 -24.99
CA TYR A 70 3.31 -1.53 -25.18
C TYR A 70 3.34 -2.89 -24.48
N ASP A 71 4.06 -3.85 -25.07
CA ASP A 71 4.38 -5.17 -24.47
C ASP A 71 5.87 -5.32 -24.20
N ASP A 72 6.62 -4.29 -24.47
CA ASP A 72 8.06 -4.18 -24.28
C ASP A 72 8.36 -2.87 -23.52
N TYR A 73 9.09 -2.98 -22.42
CA TYR A 73 9.43 -1.83 -21.58
C TYR A 73 10.41 -0.89 -22.28
N ASP A 74 11.41 -1.40 -23.00
CA ASP A 74 12.41 -0.57 -23.67
C ASP A 74 11.77 0.29 -24.75
N GLN A 75 10.78 -0.23 -25.46
CA GLN A 75 10.00 0.56 -26.42
C GLN A 75 9.19 1.65 -25.72
N LEU A 76 8.57 1.33 -24.58
CA LEU A 76 7.80 2.30 -23.79
C LEU A 76 8.67 3.48 -23.33
N VAL A 77 9.88 3.20 -22.81
CA VAL A 77 10.75 4.21 -22.21
C VAL A 77 11.72 4.87 -23.20
N SER A 78 11.89 4.31 -24.42
CA SER A 78 12.67 4.93 -25.49
C SER A 78 12.12 6.31 -25.87
N ASN A 79 10.85 6.53 -25.63
CA ASN A 79 10.24 7.84 -25.64
C ASN A 79 10.62 8.58 -24.34
N ARG A 80 11.81 9.22 -24.35
CA ARG A 80 12.50 9.82 -23.17
C ARG A 80 11.71 10.86 -22.37
N ASP A 81 10.49 11.11 -22.71
CA ASP A 81 9.64 12.20 -22.24
C ASP A 81 8.65 11.73 -21.14
N CYS A 82 9.09 10.78 -20.29
CA CYS A 82 8.33 10.31 -19.13
C CYS A 82 8.88 10.92 -17.85
N HIS A 83 8.03 11.59 -17.08
CA HIS A 83 8.40 12.22 -15.81
C HIS A 83 8.13 11.31 -14.61
N VAL A 84 7.06 10.51 -14.69
CA VAL A 84 6.59 9.64 -13.61
C VAL A 84 6.28 8.26 -14.15
N VAL A 85 6.76 7.23 -13.48
CA VAL A 85 6.40 5.84 -13.74
C VAL A 85 5.47 5.38 -12.63
N ILE A 86 4.30 4.84 -13.02
CA ILE A 86 3.35 4.25 -12.07
C ILE A 86 3.34 2.73 -12.29
N GLU A 87 3.81 1.97 -11.30
CA GLU A 87 3.91 0.52 -11.33
C GLU A 87 2.75 -0.12 -10.55
N VAL A 88 1.93 -0.90 -11.25
CA VAL A 88 0.79 -1.64 -10.71
C VAL A 88 0.67 -3.04 -11.34
N MET A 89 1.82 -3.66 -11.64
CA MET A 89 1.89 -4.99 -12.27
C MET A 89 1.82 -6.13 -11.26
N GLY A 90 2.37 -5.89 -10.06
CA GLY A 90 2.57 -6.93 -9.03
C GLY A 90 3.72 -7.90 -9.34
N GLY A 91 4.09 -8.72 -8.34
CA GLY A 91 5.26 -9.58 -8.40
C GLY A 91 6.58 -8.80 -8.22
N ILE A 92 7.70 -9.52 -8.09
CA ILE A 92 9.00 -8.89 -7.86
C ILE A 92 9.64 -8.53 -9.19
N GLU A 93 9.82 -9.51 -10.09
CA GLU A 93 10.38 -9.25 -11.41
C GLU A 93 9.29 -9.37 -12.49
N PRO A 94 9.31 -8.51 -13.49
CA PRO A 94 10.32 -7.51 -13.84
C PRO A 94 10.13 -6.14 -13.11
N ALA A 95 9.18 -5.99 -12.20
CA ALA A 95 8.84 -4.71 -11.58
C ALA A 95 10.06 -4.06 -10.90
N ARG A 96 10.86 -4.84 -10.16
CA ARG A 96 12.07 -4.36 -9.48
C ARG A 96 13.08 -3.77 -10.47
N SER A 97 13.43 -4.53 -11.50
CA SER A 97 14.39 -4.09 -12.53
C SER A 97 13.93 -2.82 -13.23
N ILE A 98 12.63 -2.71 -13.56
CA ILE A 98 12.04 -1.54 -14.19
C ILE A 98 12.03 -0.31 -13.27
N ILE A 99 11.76 -0.49 -11.98
CA ILE A 99 11.81 0.60 -11.00
C ILE A 99 13.24 1.10 -10.85
N ILE A 100 14.23 0.20 -10.73
CA ILE A 100 15.64 0.58 -10.65
C ILE A 100 16.04 1.41 -11.88
N ASP A 101 15.74 0.95 -13.08
CA ASP A 101 16.03 1.69 -14.31
C ASP A 101 15.36 3.07 -14.33
N SER A 102 14.10 3.14 -13.93
CA SER A 102 13.34 4.39 -13.86
C SER A 102 13.98 5.40 -12.88
N LEU A 103 14.41 4.95 -11.71
CA LEU A 103 15.07 5.78 -10.71
C LEU A 103 16.44 6.28 -11.22
N LEU A 104 17.24 5.42 -11.85
CA LEU A 104 18.53 5.79 -12.46
C LEU A 104 18.37 6.84 -13.57
N GLN A 105 17.24 6.80 -14.28
CA GLN A 105 16.89 7.81 -15.28
C GLN A 105 16.25 9.07 -14.67
N LYS A 106 16.30 9.22 -13.34
CA LYS A 106 15.76 10.36 -12.58
C LYS A 106 14.27 10.60 -12.81
N ARG A 107 13.48 9.52 -12.95
CA ARG A 107 12.02 9.56 -12.99
C ARG A 107 11.47 9.33 -11.59
N HIS A 108 10.39 10.04 -11.25
CA HIS A 108 9.64 9.70 -10.05
C HIS A 108 8.93 8.36 -10.26
N VAL A 109 8.84 7.55 -9.21
CA VAL A 109 8.18 6.26 -9.25
C VAL A 109 7.09 6.20 -8.19
N ILE A 110 5.92 5.66 -8.59
CA ILE A 110 4.80 5.38 -7.69
C ILE A 110 4.46 3.90 -7.86
N THR A 111 4.35 3.16 -6.76
CA THR A 111 4.05 1.72 -6.84
C THR A 111 2.96 1.30 -5.85
N ALA A 112 2.12 0.36 -6.27
CA ALA A 112 1.17 -0.34 -5.39
C ALA A 112 1.67 -1.74 -4.99
N ASN A 113 2.91 -2.08 -5.29
CA ASN A 113 3.47 -3.42 -5.15
C ASN A 113 3.96 -3.68 -3.73
N LYS A 114 3.07 -4.19 -2.90
CA LYS A 114 3.36 -4.48 -1.50
C LYS A 114 4.50 -5.48 -1.29
N GLU A 115 4.52 -6.56 -2.09
CA GLU A 115 5.55 -7.60 -1.95
C GLU A 115 6.94 -7.07 -2.30
N LEU A 116 7.05 -6.31 -3.37
CA LEU A 116 8.28 -5.66 -3.77
C LEU A 116 8.76 -4.67 -2.69
N MET A 117 7.86 -3.82 -2.21
CA MET A 117 8.21 -2.83 -1.17
C MET A 117 8.53 -3.49 0.17
N ALA A 118 7.89 -4.59 0.53
CA ALA A 118 8.24 -5.32 1.75
C ALA A 118 9.65 -5.92 1.69
N LYS A 119 10.01 -6.55 0.56
CA LYS A 119 11.26 -7.31 0.41
C LYS A 119 12.45 -6.47 -0.05
N HIS A 120 12.23 -5.49 -0.91
CA HIS A 120 13.28 -4.71 -1.58
C HIS A 120 13.16 -3.19 -1.36
N GLY A 121 12.25 -2.76 -0.47
CA GLY A 121 11.98 -1.35 -0.31
C GLY A 121 13.16 -0.52 0.17
N ASP A 122 14.06 -1.08 0.99
CA ASP A 122 15.24 -0.34 1.50
C ASP A 122 16.18 0.03 0.36
N GLU A 123 16.54 -0.94 -0.48
CA GLU A 123 17.36 -0.74 -1.67
C GLU A 123 16.76 0.32 -2.60
N LEU A 124 15.46 0.20 -2.88
CA LEU A 124 14.78 1.08 -3.81
C LEU A 124 14.63 2.52 -3.27
N LEU A 125 14.37 2.66 -1.97
CA LEU A 125 14.27 3.96 -1.29
C LEU A 125 15.63 4.65 -1.19
N GLU A 126 16.69 3.90 -0.92
CA GLU A 126 18.06 4.41 -0.91
C GLU A 126 18.45 4.94 -2.29
N LEU A 127 18.22 4.14 -3.35
CA LEU A 127 18.48 4.54 -4.73
C LEU A 127 17.67 5.78 -5.13
N ALA A 128 16.37 5.86 -4.78
CA ALA A 128 15.54 7.03 -5.05
C ALA A 128 16.11 8.30 -4.38
N GLY A 129 16.57 8.17 -3.13
CA GLY A 129 17.21 9.24 -2.39
C GLY A 129 18.52 9.71 -3.03
N GLU A 130 19.37 8.79 -3.50
CA GLU A 130 20.61 9.10 -4.22
C GLU A 130 20.35 9.82 -5.55
N GLN A 131 19.33 9.40 -6.27
CA GLN A 131 18.96 10.01 -7.55
C GLN A 131 18.19 11.33 -7.41
N GLY A 132 17.75 11.69 -6.19
CA GLY A 132 16.98 12.89 -5.92
C GLY A 132 15.59 12.86 -6.55
N VAL A 133 14.92 11.68 -6.55
CA VAL A 133 13.57 11.48 -7.06
C VAL A 133 12.69 10.84 -5.99
N HIS A 134 11.38 10.93 -6.15
CA HIS A 134 10.43 10.26 -5.28
C HIS A 134 10.25 8.80 -5.68
N LEU A 135 10.24 7.91 -4.68
CA LEU A 135 9.62 6.59 -4.72
C LEU A 135 8.49 6.59 -3.69
N LEU A 136 7.25 6.59 -4.14
CA LEU A 136 6.05 6.66 -3.31
C LEU A 136 5.25 5.37 -3.43
N TYR A 137 4.62 4.95 -2.34
CA TYR A 137 4.01 3.62 -2.26
C TYR A 137 2.80 3.55 -1.30
N GLU A 138 2.06 4.66 -1.13
CA GLU A 138 0.83 4.70 -0.32
C GLU A 138 -0.13 3.57 -0.69
N ALA A 139 -0.31 3.34 -2.00
CA ALA A 139 -1.20 2.31 -2.54
C ALA A 139 -0.79 0.87 -2.22
N SER A 140 0.40 0.64 -1.68
CA SER A 140 0.87 -0.71 -1.28
C SER A 140 0.26 -1.18 0.03
N VAL A 141 -0.29 -0.27 0.87
CA VAL A 141 -0.91 -0.61 2.16
C VAL A 141 -2.22 0.14 2.35
N GLY A 142 -3.27 -0.59 2.74
CA GLY A 142 -4.53 0.03 3.15
C GLY A 142 -5.41 0.57 2.01
N GLY A 143 -5.06 0.35 0.75
CA GLY A 143 -5.86 0.75 -0.39
C GLY A 143 -6.17 2.25 -0.39
N GLY A 144 -7.42 2.62 -0.08
CA GLY A 144 -7.84 4.01 -0.02
C GLY A 144 -7.60 4.72 1.32
N ILE A 145 -7.05 4.02 2.32
CA ILE A 145 -6.76 4.59 3.64
C ILE A 145 -5.40 5.33 3.57
N PRO A 146 -5.33 6.63 3.85
CA PRO A 146 -4.08 7.41 3.79
C PRO A 146 -3.20 7.09 5.01
N LEU A 147 -2.57 5.92 5.02
CA LEU A 147 -1.84 5.39 6.17
C LEU A 147 -0.37 5.83 6.20
N LEU A 148 0.35 5.61 5.10
CA LEU A 148 1.79 5.90 5.04
C LEU A 148 2.05 7.40 5.09
N GLY A 149 1.23 8.19 4.38
CA GLY A 149 1.26 9.65 4.44
C GLY A 149 0.96 10.16 5.86
N THR A 150 0.00 9.56 6.56
CA THR A 150 -0.30 9.93 7.95
C THR A 150 0.92 9.70 8.85
N ILE A 151 1.57 8.55 8.78
CA ILE A 151 2.75 8.26 9.59
C ILE A 151 3.92 9.19 9.25
N SER A 152 4.24 9.33 7.95
CA SER A 152 5.44 10.04 7.50
C SER A 152 5.34 11.56 7.59
N GLN A 153 4.14 12.13 7.53
CA GLN A 153 3.93 13.58 7.47
C GLN A 153 3.30 14.10 8.77
N PHE A 154 2.10 13.60 9.12
CA PHE A 154 1.34 14.14 10.25
C PHE A 154 1.84 13.65 11.61
N LEU A 155 2.33 12.42 11.69
CA LEU A 155 2.83 11.84 12.94
C LEU A 155 4.36 11.94 13.10
N ARG A 156 5.03 12.70 12.26
CA ARG A 156 6.50 12.77 12.22
C ARG A 156 7.16 13.19 13.53
N PHE A 157 6.47 13.95 14.37
CA PHE A 157 6.93 14.36 15.70
C PHE A 157 6.56 13.38 16.81
N ASN A 158 5.79 12.33 16.50
CA ASN A 158 5.42 11.31 17.46
C ASN A 158 6.45 10.18 17.47
N GLU A 159 6.71 9.66 18.65
CA GLU A 159 7.24 8.31 18.79
C GLU A 159 6.07 7.33 18.69
N ILE A 160 6.09 6.48 17.68
CA ILE A 160 5.05 5.47 17.50
C ILE A 160 5.35 4.31 18.46
N ASN A 161 4.40 4.02 19.34
CA ASN A 161 4.51 2.96 20.33
C ASN A 161 4.00 1.63 19.77
N SER A 162 2.85 1.67 19.10
CA SER A 162 2.23 0.48 18.51
C SER A 162 1.42 0.81 17.27
N ILE A 163 1.28 -0.19 16.40
CA ILE A 163 0.39 -0.18 15.25
C ILE A 163 -0.37 -1.49 15.28
N THR A 164 -1.70 -1.44 15.23
CA THR A 164 -2.57 -2.61 15.23
C THR A 164 -3.63 -2.44 14.15
N GLY A 165 -3.86 -3.45 13.31
CA GLY A 165 -4.80 -3.26 12.21
C GLY A 165 -5.38 -4.53 11.63
N ILE A 166 -6.51 -4.36 10.97
CA ILE A 166 -7.11 -5.30 10.02
C ILE A 166 -6.60 -4.85 8.64
N LEU A 167 -5.56 -5.52 8.13
CA LEU A 167 -4.86 -5.14 6.90
C LEU A 167 -5.28 -5.96 5.67
N ASN A 168 -6.15 -6.96 5.85
CA ASN A 168 -6.65 -7.80 4.76
C ASN A 168 -8.17 -7.86 4.77
N GLY A 169 -8.81 -7.39 3.70
CA GLY A 169 -10.26 -7.32 3.56
C GLY A 169 -10.90 -8.69 3.33
N THR A 170 -10.22 -9.61 2.62
CA THR A 170 -10.72 -10.96 2.33
C THR A 170 -10.93 -11.75 3.63
N THR A 171 -9.93 -11.78 4.50
CA THR A 171 -10.01 -12.48 5.79
C THR A 171 -11.02 -11.83 6.73
N ASN A 172 -11.10 -10.50 6.74
CA ASN A 172 -12.11 -9.81 7.54
C ASN A 172 -13.54 -10.10 7.05
N TYR A 173 -13.73 -10.18 5.72
CA TYR A 173 -15.01 -10.59 5.14
C TYR A 173 -15.38 -12.00 5.57
N ILE A 174 -14.47 -12.97 5.40
CA ILE A 174 -14.71 -14.39 5.76
C ILE A 174 -15.08 -14.51 7.24
N LEU A 175 -14.28 -13.94 8.15
CA LEU A 175 -14.57 -13.99 9.59
C LEU A 175 -15.88 -13.30 9.94
N THR A 176 -16.20 -12.17 9.29
CA THR A 176 -17.49 -11.49 9.49
C THR A 176 -18.68 -12.39 9.09
N ARG A 177 -18.56 -13.12 7.96
CA ARG A 177 -19.63 -14.02 7.48
C ARG A 177 -19.78 -15.24 8.38
N MET A 178 -18.69 -15.82 8.87
CA MET A 178 -18.72 -16.90 9.86
C MET A 178 -19.39 -16.45 11.16
N MET A 179 -19.06 -15.24 11.64
CA MET A 179 -19.65 -14.67 12.88
C MET A 179 -21.15 -14.37 12.73
N ALA A 180 -21.58 -13.83 11.58
CA ALA A 180 -22.96 -13.38 11.38
C ALA A 180 -23.95 -14.51 11.11
N GLY A 181 -23.54 -15.64 10.53
CA GLY A 181 -24.49 -16.52 9.87
C GLY A 181 -24.32 -18.02 10.04
N SER A 182 -23.65 -18.57 11.04
CA SER A 182 -23.43 -20.03 11.18
C SER A 182 -22.81 -20.69 9.92
N MET A 183 -22.09 -19.91 9.15
CA MET A 183 -21.42 -20.32 7.93
C MET A 183 -20.04 -20.89 8.27
N ASP A 184 -19.71 -22.07 7.75
CA ASP A 184 -18.36 -22.61 7.88
C ASP A 184 -17.34 -21.82 7.04
N TYR A 185 -16.06 -21.99 7.34
CA TYR A 185 -14.96 -21.33 6.64
C TYR A 185 -15.02 -21.55 5.12
N GLY A 186 -15.24 -22.80 4.67
CA GLY A 186 -15.26 -23.13 3.25
C GLY A 186 -16.40 -22.45 2.49
N SER A 187 -17.56 -22.31 3.12
CA SER A 187 -18.71 -21.61 2.55
C SER A 187 -18.49 -20.10 2.49
N ALA A 188 -17.94 -19.51 3.54
CA ALA A 188 -17.59 -18.08 3.57
C ALA A 188 -16.49 -17.73 2.55
N LEU A 189 -15.50 -18.60 2.36
CA LEU A 189 -14.47 -18.42 1.33
C LEU A 189 -15.07 -18.47 -0.08
N ARG A 190 -15.93 -19.45 -0.36
CA ARG A 190 -16.61 -19.54 -1.67
C ARG A 190 -17.45 -18.30 -1.96
N GLU A 191 -18.16 -17.79 -0.96
CA GLU A 191 -18.93 -16.54 -1.10
C GLU A 191 -17.98 -15.35 -1.40
N ALA A 192 -16.85 -15.22 -0.70
CA ALA A 192 -15.85 -14.20 -0.95
C ALA A 192 -15.29 -14.29 -2.39
N GLN A 193 -15.06 -15.49 -2.91
CA GLN A 193 -14.62 -15.73 -4.29
C GLN A 193 -15.68 -15.32 -5.31
N LEU A 194 -16.95 -15.67 -5.09
CA LEU A 194 -18.06 -15.29 -5.97
C LEU A 194 -18.26 -13.78 -6.05
N LEU A 195 -18.01 -13.07 -4.95
CA LEU A 195 -18.13 -11.61 -4.87
C LEU A 195 -16.84 -10.90 -5.35
N GLY A 196 -15.79 -11.65 -5.68
CA GLY A 196 -14.51 -11.09 -6.13
C GLY A 196 -13.62 -10.52 -5.04
N TYR A 197 -13.90 -10.81 -3.77
CA TYR A 197 -13.04 -10.44 -2.64
C TYR A 197 -11.85 -11.39 -2.47
N ALA A 198 -11.97 -12.64 -2.92
CA ALA A 198 -10.89 -13.63 -2.94
C ALA A 198 -10.64 -14.10 -4.38
N GLU A 199 -9.38 -14.33 -4.70
CA GLU A 199 -8.96 -14.96 -5.95
C GLU A 199 -9.14 -16.48 -5.89
N ALA A 200 -8.94 -17.17 -7.05
CA ALA A 200 -9.01 -18.63 -7.11
C ALA A 200 -7.98 -19.30 -6.19
N ASP A 201 -6.78 -18.74 -6.07
CA ASP A 201 -5.80 -19.09 -5.03
C ASP A 201 -5.77 -18.00 -3.96
N PRO A 202 -6.47 -18.19 -2.83
CA PRO A 202 -6.57 -17.21 -1.76
C PRO A 202 -5.44 -17.33 -0.72
N THR A 203 -4.45 -18.20 -0.94
CA THR A 203 -3.43 -18.56 0.06
C THR A 203 -2.75 -17.34 0.68
N SER A 204 -2.36 -16.36 -0.14
CA SER A 204 -1.71 -15.15 0.36
C SER A 204 -2.57 -14.36 1.35
N ASP A 205 -3.89 -14.36 1.14
CA ASP A 205 -4.83 -13.68 2.04
C ASP A 205 -5.08 -14.52 3.29
N VAL A 206 -5.54 -15.77 3.12
CA VAL A 206 -6.06 -16.59 4.23
C VAL A 206 -4.96 -17.08 5.17
N GLU A 207 -3.71 -17.20 4.70
CA GLU A 207 -2.55 -17.53 5.54
C GLU A 207 -1.86 -16.28 6.13
N GLY A 208 -2.39 -15.08 5.87
CA GLY A 208 -1.93 -13.84 6.49
C GLY A 208 -0.72 -13.19 5.84
N LEU A 209 -0.20 -13.72 4.72
CA LEU A 209 0.99 -13.21 4.06
C LEU A 209 0.80 -11.80 3.49
N ASP A 210 -0.38 -11.51 2.93
CA ASP A 210 -0.73 -10.17 2.47
C ASP A 210 -0.68 -9.15 3.62
N ALA A 211 -1.28 -9.48 4.76
CA ALA A 211 -1.26 -8.62 5.94
C ALA A 211 0.16 -8.48 6.52
N MET A 212 0.97 -9.54 6.47
CA MET A 212 2.37 -9.53 6.90
C MET A 212 3.22 -8.57 6.06
N TYR A 213 3.14 -8.63 4.73
CA TYR A 213 3.89 -7.70 3.88
C TYR A 213 3.48 -6.24 4.12
N LYS A 214 2.20 -5.99 4.31
CA LYS A 214 1.71 -4.64 4.65
C LYS A 214 2.24 -4.17 6.01
N LEU A 215 2.25 -5.06 7.01
CA LEU A 215 2.78 -4.76 8.33
C LEU A 215 4.30 -4.46 8.28
N MET A 216 5.07 -5.21 7.50
CA MET A 216 6.50 -4.94 7.27
C MET A 216 6.74 -3.53 6.72
N ILE A 217 5.96 -3.11 5.72
CA ILE A 217 6.07 -1.78 5.11
C ILE A 217 5.78 -0.69 6.13
N VAL A 218 4.67 -0.82 6.87
CA VAL A 218 4.25 0.17 7.87
C VAL A 218 5.27 0.26 9.01
N SER A 219 5.76 -0.90 9.47
CA SER A 219 6.74 -0.96 10.56
C SER A 219 8.08 -0.34 10.17
N ARG A 220 8.56 -0.61 8.95
CA ARG A 220 9.77 0.03 8.42
C ARG A 220 9.63 1.55 8.38
N LEU A 221 8.46 2.05 7.93
CA LEU A 221 8.21 3.48 7.89
C LEU A 221 8.18 4.11 9.29
N ALA A 222 7.52 3.45 10.25
CA ALA A 222 7.34 3.97 11.60
C ALA A 222 8.63 3.96 12.43
N TRP A 223 9.44 2.91 12.30
CA TRP A 223 10.62 2.70 13.18
C TRP A 223 11.95 2.64 12.45
N GLY A 224 11.95 2.63 11.11
CA GLY A 224 13.18 2.48 10.31
C GLY A 224 13.82 1.09 10.45
N ILE A 225 13.07 0.08 10.86
CA ILE A 225 13.54 -1.28 11.07
C ILE A 225 12.90 -2.19 10.04
N THR A 226 13.74 -2.87 9.25
CA THR A 226 13.30 -3.90 8.32
C THR A 226 13.41 -5.27 8.97
N MET A 227 12.28 -5.95 9.10
CA MET A 227 12.22 -7.32 9.60
C MET A 227 12.13 -8.29 8.44
N GLN A 228 12.81 -9.43 8.57
CA GLN A 228 12.69 -10.54 7.62
C GLN A 228 11.41 -11.34 7.92
N PRO A 229 10.72 -11.88 6.90
CA PRO A 229 9.47 -12.63 7.08
C PRO A 229 9.57 -13.76 8.10
N GLU A 230 10.73 -14.42 8.16
CA GLU A 230 10.99 -15.57 9.05
C GLU A 230 10.99 -15.18 10.54
N HIS A 231 11.15 -13.90 10.85
CA HIS A 231 11.13 -13.38 12.22
C HIS A 231 9.77 -12.82 12.63
N ILE A 232 8.77 -12.95 11.76
CA ILE A 232 7.40 -12.45 12.00
C ILE A 232 6.51 -13.63 12.30
N THR A 233 5.82 -13.61 13.45
CA THR A 233 4.78 -14.59 13.71
C THR A 233 3.64 -14.37 12.73
N CYS A 234 3.39 -15.34 11.85
CA CYS A 234 2.30 -15.25 10.87
C CYS A 234 1.46 -16.52 10.94
N ARG A 235 0.18 -16.36 11.29
CA ARG A 235 -0.81 -17.44 11.33
C ARG A 235 -2.09 -16.95 10.68
N GLY A 236 -2.57 -17.70 9.69
CA GLY A 236 -3.79 -17.41 8.95
C GLY A 236 -5.07 -17.84 9.65
N ILE A 237 -6.17 -17.76 8.90
CA ILE A 237 -7.53 -18.10 9.37
C ILE A 237 -8.04 -19.45 8.85
N SER A 238 -7.25 -20.17 8.04
CA SER A 238 -7.71 -21.43 7.40
C SER A 238 -8.04 -22.54 8.39
N SER A 239 -7.45 -22.49 9.59
CA SER A 239 -7.73 -23.44 10.68
C SER A 239 -8.89 -23.06 11.59
N MET A 240 -9.56 -21.93 11.35
CA MET A 240 -10.71 -21.47 12.16
C MET A 240 -11.91 -22.39 12.00
N THR A 241 -12.49 -22.79 13.12
CA THR A 241 -13.63 -23.69 13.18
C THR A 241 -14.92 -22.99 13.58
N SER A 242 -16.07 -23.65 13.34
CA SER A 242 -17.36 -23.17 13.85
C SER A 242 -17.39 -23.09 15.38
N GLN A 243 -16.67 -24.00 16.07
CA GLN A 243 -16.58 -23.97 17.54
C GLN A 243 -15.85 -22.72 18.04
N ASP A 244 -14.80 -22.25 17.33
CA ASP A 244 -14.11 -20.98 17.67
C ASP A 244 -15.07 -19.79 17.55
N ILE A 245 -15.93 -19.81 16.53
CA ILE A 245 -16.93 -18.78 16.28
C ILE A 245 -18.00 -18.77 17.39
N ASP A 246 -18.48 -19.94 17.78
CA ASP A 246 -19.49 -20.05 18.83
C ASP A 246 -18.93 -19.60 20.18
N ASN A 247 -17.71 -20.01 20.52
CA ASN A 247 -17.03 -19.53 21.71
C ASN A 247 -16.84 -18.01 21.74
N ALA A 248 -16.58 -17.39 20.58
CA ALA A 248 -16.47 -15.95 20.49
C ALA A 248 -17.81 -15.25 20.79
N LYS A 249 -18.92 -15.77 20.24
CA LYS A 249 -20.28 -15.24 20.49
C LYS A 249 -20.67 -15.31 21.96
N GLU A 250 -20.37 -16.45 22.61
CA GLU A 250 -20.65 -16.63 24.04
C GLU A 250 -19.91 -15.59 24.92
N ASN A 251 -18.74 -15.11 24.46
CA ASN A 251 -17.93 -14.11 25.17
C ASN A 251 -18.16 -12.68 24.67
N ASN A 252 -19.19 -12.40 23.87
CA ASN A 252 -19.42 -11.09 23.24
C ASN A 252 -18.19 -10.52 22.53
N ALA A 253 -17.43 -11.38 21.86
CA ALA A 253 -16.20 -11.04 21.18
C ALA A 253 -16.25 -11.43 19.71
N LYS A 254 -15.32 -10.90 18.89
CA LYS A 254 -15.20 -11.22 17.47
C LYS A 254 -13.80 -11.69 17.15
N TRP A 255 -13.70 -12.70 16.30
CA TRP A 255 -12.42 -13.04 15.69
C TRP A 255 -12.08 -12.07 14.57
N LYS A 256 -10.85 -11.56 14.59
CA LYS A 256 -10.24 -10.74 13.53
C LYS A 256 -8.83 -11.22 13.24
N LEU A 257 -8.40 -11.20 11.97
CA LEU A 257 -6.99 -11.34 11.65
C LEU A 257 -6.29 -10.02 11.94
N ILE A 258 -5.54 -9.97 13.02
CA ILE A 258 -4.88 -8.76 13.50
C ILE A 258 -3.40 -8.78 13.11
N ALA A 259 -2.98 -7.73 12.42
CA ALA A 259 -1.58 -7.39 12.21
C ALA A 259 -1.17 -6.39 13.29
N SER A 260 -0.19 -6.74 14.11
CA SER A 260 0.30 -5.88 15.19
C SER A 260 1.80 -5.72 15.16
N ALA A 261 2.27 -4.51 15.39
CA ALA A 261 3.68 -4.17 15.59
C ALA A 261 3.80 -3.28 16.83
N GLU A 262 4.66 -3.67 17.76
CA GLU A 262 4.86 -2.95 19.01
C GLU A 262 6.31 -3.04 19.48
N LYS A 263 6.76 -1.98 20.16
CA LYS A 263 8.05 -2.02 20.88
C LYS A 263 7.81 -2.39 22.33
N ASP A 264 8.59 -3.35 22.82
CA ASP A 264 8.62 -3.67 24.24
C ASP A 264 9.33 -2.57 25.05
N GLN A 265 9.35 -2.73 26.37
CA GLN A 265 10.03 -1.80 27.29
C GLN A 265 11.54 -1.70 27.06
N ARG A 266 12.15 -2.67 26.36
CA ARG A 266 13.57 -2.68 25.99
C ARG A 266 13.82 -2.11 24.60
N GLY A 267 12.76 -1.62 23.92
CA GLY A 267 12.83 -1.07 22.57
C GLY A 267 12.89 -2.13 21.47
N GLN A 268 12.71 -3.41 21.80
CA GLN A 268 12.70 -4.49 20.81
C GLN A 268 11.35 -4.49 20.08
N LEU A 269 11.39 -4.43 18.75
CA LEU A 269 10.21 -4.46 17.89
C LEU A 269 9.74 -5.90 17.68
N SER A 270 8.45 -6.16 17.88
CA SER A 270 7.76 -7.41 17.62
C SER A 270 6.68 -7.22 16.58
N LEU A 271 6.65 -8.08 15.57
CA LEU A 271 5.62 -8.10 14.52
C LEU A 271 4.86 -9.43 14.57
N ARG A 272 3.52 -9.35 14.49
CA ARG A 272 2.65 -10.53 14.50
C ARG A 272 1.47 -10.33 13.55
N VAL A 273 1.07 -11.38 12.88
CA VAL A 273 -0.18 -11.48 12.13
C VAL A 273 -0.86 -12.77 12.56
N GLU A 274 -1.96 -12.66 13.27
CA GLU A 274 -2.67 -13.84 13.77
C GLU A 274 -4.14 -13.54 14.07
N PRO A 275 -5.01 -14.57 14.04
CA PRO A 275 -6.38 -14.44 14.54
C PRO A 275 -6.36 -14.09 16.01
N GLN A 276 -7.07 -13.03 16.36
CA GLN A 276 -7.25 -12.58 17.75
C GLN A 276 -8.73 -12.40 18.06
N LEU A 277 -9.08 -12.78 19.28
CA LEU A 277 -10.40 -12.54 19.84
C LEU A 277 -10.42 -11.14 20.45
N ILE A 278 -11.26 -10.25 19.91
CA ILE A 278 -11.33 -8.85 20.35
C ILE A 278 -12.69 -8.54 20.98
N SER A 279 -12.67 -7.79 22.07
CA SER A 279 -13.86 -7.38 22.80
C SER A 279 -14.52 -6.14 22.18
N GLU A 280 -15.72 -5.80 22.64
CA GLU A 280 -16.51 -4.67 22.16
C GLU A 280 -15.80 -3.31 22.39
N GLU A 281 -14.96 -3.20 23.42
CA GLU A 281 -14.21 -1.97 23.68
C GLU A 281 -13.03 -1.76 22.71
N HIS A 282 -12.64 -2.78 21.96
CA HIS A 282 -11.50 -2.67 21.06
C HIS A 282 -11.86 -1.81 19.81
N PRO A 283 -11.02 -0.83 19.40
CA PRO A 283 -11.32 0.08 18.29
C PRO A 283 -11.64 -0.62 16.96
N LEU A 284 -11.14 -1.84 16.76
CA LEU A 284 -11.33 -2.62 15.53
C LEU A 284 -12.56 -3.55 15.58
N TYR A 285 -13.29 -3.62 16.71
CA TYR A 285 -14.43 -4.53 16.87
C TYR A 285 -15.54 -4.32 15.85
N GLY A 286 -15.86 -3.06 15.54
CA GLY A 286 -16.91 -2.66 14.60
C GLY A 286 -16.50 -2.70 13.13
N ILE A 287 -15.26 -3.10 12.80
CA ILE A 287 -14.76 -3.14 11.43
C ILE A 287 -15.12 -4.48 10.79
N ASP A 288 -16.21 -4.53 10.06
CA ASP A 288 -16.76 -5.76 9.47
C ASP A 288 -16.63 -5.76 7.94
N LEU A 289 -16.97 -6.90 7.31
CA LEU A 289 -16.91 -7.15 5.86
C LEU A 289 -15.50 -6.92 5.28
N GLU A 290 -15.42 -6.35 4.09
CA GLU A 290 -14.15 -6.10 3.37
C GLU A 290 -13.37 -4.86 3.87
N PHE A 291 -13.85 -4.20 4.92
CA PHE A 291 -13.21 -2.99 5.42
C PHE A 291 -11.92 -3.30 6.18
N ASN A 292 -10.95 -2.43 5.98
CA ASN A 292 -9.69 -2.39 6.72
C ASN A 292 -9.72 -1.25 7.73
N ALA A 293 -8.93 -1.39 8.79
CA ALA A 293 -8.67 -0.31 9.73
C ALA A 293 -7.31 -0.48 10.40
N VAL A 294 -6.69 0.63 10.75
CA VAL A 294 -5.41 0.64 11.46
C VAL A 294 -5.49 1.64 12.60
N THR A 295 -5.16 1.19 13.80
CA THR A 295 -4.96 2.02 14.98
C THR A 295 -3.47 2.24 15.18
N ILE A 296 -3.05 3.50 15.23
CA ILE A 296 -1.68 3.93 15.51
C ILE A 296 -1.69 4.59 16.87
N CYS A 297 -0.79 4.20 17.77
CA CYS A 297 -0.62 4.81 19.06
C CYS A 297 0.71 5.55 19.13
N GLY A 298 0.65 6.88 19.23
CA GLY A 298 1.81 7.74 19.40
C GLY A 298 1.88 8.36 20.79
N ASN A 299 3.08 8.72 21.23
CA ASN A 299 3.30 9.30 22.57
C ASN A 299 2.66 10.68 22.77
N ILE A 300 2.43 11.44 21.69
CA ILE A 300 1.82 12.78 21.75
C ILE A 300 0.34 12.71 21.38
N VAL A 301 0.02 12.05 20.25
CA VAL A 301 -1.33 12.03 19.68
C VAL A 301 -2.26 11.04 20.41
N GLY A 302 -1.69 10.04 21.11
CA GLY A 302 -2.47 8.91 21.62
C GLY A 302 -2.91 7.95 20.53
N PRO A 303 -3.97 7.17 20.73
CA PRO A 303 -4.50 6.26 19.72
C PRO A 303 -5.34 7.01 18.69
N ILE A 304 -5.04 6.80 17.40
CA ILE A 304 -5.89 7.20 16.28
C ILE A 304 -6.20 5.99 15.41
N THR A 305 -7.43 5.90 14.93
CA THR A 305 -7.86 4.81 14.05
C THR A 305 -8.29 5.37 12.70
N LEU A 306 -7.69 4.85 11.64
CA LEU A 306 -8.07 5.12 10.26
C LEU A 306 -8.79 3.90 9.69
N SER A 307 -9.90 4.08 9.03
CA SER A 307 -10.67 2.98 8.44
C SER A 307 -11.17 3.33 7.04
N GLY A 308 -11.35 2.30 6.22
CA GLY A 308 -11.83 2.48 4.85
C GLY A 308 -11.74 1.18 4.04
N ARG A 309 -11.94 1.29 2.72
CA ARG A 309 -11.76 0.17 1.80
C ARG A 309 -10.26 -0.09 1.59
N GLY A 310 -9.80 -1.28 2.00
CA GLY A 310 -8.41 -1.69 1.95
C GLY A 310 -7.91 -2.12 0.58
N ALA A 311 -8.80 -2.28 -0.40
CA ALA A 311 -8.51 -2.68 -1.78
C ALA A 311 -9.64 -2.22 -2.72
N GLY A 312 -9.43 -2.42 -4.03
CA GLY A 312 -10.39 -2.09 -5.08
C GLY A 312 -9.79 -1.14 -6.11
N ASP A 313 -10.43 -1.04 -7.29
CA ASP A 313 -9.94 -0.23 -8.40
C ASP A 313 -9.85 1.26 -8.02
N MET A 314 -10.95 1.86 -7.59
CA MET A 314 -11.01 3.28 -7.25
C MET A 314 -10.29 3.66 -5.94
N PRO A 315 -10.45 2.92 -4.82
CA PRO A 315 -9.72 3.24 -3.59
C PRO A 315 -8.20 3.22 -3.76
N THR A 316 -7.67 2.16 -4.37
CA THR A 316 -6.22 2.03 -4.62
C THR A 316 -5.72 3.09 -5.61
N SER A 317 -6.51 3.41 -6.65
CA SER A 317 -6.18 4.49 -7.57
C SER A 317 -6.17 5.85 -6.91
N SER A 318 -7.04 6.09 -5.92
CA SER A 318 -7.02 7.32 -5.13
C SER A 318 -5.69 7.50 -4.39
N ALA A 319 -5.14 6.43 -3.80
CA ALA A 319 -3.83 6.48 -3.14
C ALA A 319 -2.69 6.75 -4.13
N VAL A 320 -2.70 6.06 -5.29
CA VAL A 320 -1.72 6.31 -6.38
C VAL A 320 -1.76 7.77 -6.85
N LEU A 321 -2.95 8.33 -7.04
CA LEU A 321 -3.11 9.73 -7.47
C LEU A 321 -2.78 10.72 -6.34
N GLY A 322 -2.97 10.34 -5.09
CA GLY A 322 -2.47 11.07 -3.93
C GLY A 322 -0.94 11.16 -3.92
N ASP A 323 -0.25 10.04 -4.14
CA ASP A 323 1.20 9.98 -4.31
C ASP A 323 1.67 10.82 -5.51
N LEU A 324 0.96 10.76 -6.63
CA LEU A 324 1.25 11.59 -7.79
C LEU A 324 1.16 13.08 -7.43
N SER A 325 0.10 13.48 -6.74
CA SER A 325 -0.06 14.84 -6.24
C SER A 325 1.11 15.27 -5.37
N TYR A 326 1.51 14.41 -4.43
CA TYR A 326 2.63 14.67 -3.55
C TYR A 326 3.94 14.84 -4.32
N ALA A 327 4.25 13.95 -5.27
CA ALA A 327 5.46 14.01 -6.08
C ALA A 327 5.57 15.31 -6.91
N LEU A 328 4.43 15.84 -7.35
CA LEU A 328 4.39 17.06 -8.17
C LEU A 328 4.46 18.35 -7.37
N THR A 329 4.04 18.32 -6.10
CA THR A 329 3.90 19.52 -5.26
C THR A 329 4.99 19.66 -4.19
N HIS A 330 5.71 18.58 -3.87
CA HIS A 330 6.73 18.59 -2.83
C HIS A 330 8.13 18.33 -3.40
N PRO A 331 9.14 19.06 -2.92
CA PRO A 331 10.53 18.79 -3.30
C PRO A 331 11.00 17.46 -2.69
N VAL A 332 11.92 16.79 -3.37
CA VAL A 332 12.61 15.63 -2.80
C VAL A 332 13.56 16.14 -1.72
N ILE A 333 13.35 15.70 -0.49
CA ILE A 333 14.26 16.00 0.61
C ILE A 333 15.41 14.99 0.53
N ASN A 334 16.60 15.46 0.14
CA ASN A 334 17.79 14.60 0.08
C ASN A 334 18.08 14.02 1.48
N SER A 335 18.07 12.71 1.56
CA SER A 335 18.26 11.93 2.79
C SER A 335 19.70 11.99 3.37
N SER A 336 20.65 12.66 2.70
CA SER A 336 22.01 12.86 3.22
C SER A 336 22.02 13.50 4.62
N LEU A 337 21.06 14.36 4.94
CA LEU A 337 20.86 14.91 6.29
C LEU A 337 20.26 13.89 7.28
N ALA A 338 19.43 12.98 6.83
CA ALA A 338 18.81 11.96 7.69
C ALA A 338 19.78 10.81 8.02
N MET A 339 20.67 10.43 7.10
CA MET A 339 21.73 9.44 7.36
C MET A 339 22.78 9.93 8.36
N THR A 340 23.11 11.20 8.34
CA THR A 340 24.07 11.77 9.30
C THR A 340 23.54 11.76 10.74
N MET A 341 22.23 11.76 10.91
CA MET A 341 21.62 11.63 12.25
C MET A 341 21.52 10.17 12.72
N LYS A 342 21.27 9.20 11.82
CA LYS A 342 21.26 7.77 12.17
C LYS A 342 22.65 7.25 12.55
N SER A 343 23.71 7.66 11.88
CA SER A 343 25.09 7.26 12.21
C SER A 343 25.57 7.82 13.55
N LYS A 344 25.05 8.95 14.02
CA LYS A 344 25.36 9.50 15.36
C LYS A 344 24.65 8.77 16.49
N GLN A 345 23.48 8.18 16.25
CA GLN A 345 22.79 7.39 17.28
C GLN A 345 23.41 6.00 17.51
N ILE A 346 24.06 5.42 16.50
CA ILE A 346 24.75 4.13 16.61
C ILE A 346 26.10 4.24 17.35
N MET A 347 26.70 5.44 17.42
CA MET A 347 27.98 5.65 18.13
C MET A 347 27.81 6.00 19.62
N HIS A 348 26.61 6.00 20.16
CA HIS A 348 26.32 6.26 21.58
C HIS A 348 25.52 5.12 22.26
N LEU A 349 25.51 3.92 21.69
CA LEU A 349 25.13 2.64 22.28
C LEU A 349 26.34 1.69 22.28
#